data_99c63653f1ae8dbb2d62bcc138280efa
#
_entry.id   99c63653f1ae8dbb2d62bcc138280efa
#
_cell.length_a   1.000
_cell.length_b   1.000
_cell.length_c   1.000
_cell.angle_alpha   90.00
_cell.angle_beta   90.00
_cell.angle_gamma   90.00
#
_symmetry.space_group_name_H-M   'P 1'
#
loop_
_entity.id
_entity.type
_entity.pdbx_description
1 polymer ?
#
loop_
_entity_poly.entity_id
_entity_poly.type
_entity_poly.pdbx_seq_one_letter_code
_entity_poly.pdbx_strand_id
1 'polypeptide(L)' 'MPKPGNLVEVTNPFISDDLGNTWLGVVVGESNVTLTVHFADDNAIHEYRKATINNPDSNGYIIMNVVS' A
#
# COMPACT_ATOMS: atom_id res chain seq x y z
N MET A 1 -8.72 7.90 2.92
CA MET A 1 -7.74 7.51 1.89
C MET A 1 -6.43 8.21 2.15
N PRO A 2 -5.30 7.51 2.17
CA PRO A 2 -3.99 8.15 2.37
C PRO A 2 -3.68 9.19 1.29
N LYS A 3 -2.82 10.14 1.65
CA LYS A 3 -2.45 11.26 0.79
C LYS A 3 -0.94 11.28 0.61
N PRO A 4 -0.42 11.92 -0.45
CA PRO A 4 1.02 12.12 -0.60
C PRO A 4 1.64 12.72 0.64
N GLY A 5 2.77 12.16 1.07
CA GLY A 5 3.44 12.52 2.31
C GLY A 5 3.10 11.66 3.51
N ASN A 6 2.02 10.88 3.45
CA ASN A 6 1.67 9.99 4.56
C ASN A 6 2.61 8.78 4.60
N LEU A 7 3.04 8.43 5.81
CA LEU A 7 3.66 7.15 6.08
C LEU A 7 2.55 6.11 6.23
N VAL A 8 2.65 5.02 5.49
CA VAL A 8 1.63 3.99 5.46
C VAL A 8 2.22 2.61 5.72
N GLU A 9 1.40 1.76 6.28
CA GLU A 9 1.68 0.34 6.47
C GLU A 9 0.83 -0.41 5.47
N VAL A 10 1.48 -1.14 4.56
CA VAL A 10 0.82 -1.88 3.49
C VAL A 10 0.93 -3.37 3.77
N THR A 11 -0.19 -4.03 3.87
CA THR A 11 -0.27 -5.48 4.11
C THR A 11 -0.88 -6.17 2.91
N ASN A 12 -0.20 -7.22 2.43
CA ASN A 12 -0.78 -8.10 1.42
C ASN A 12 -1.29 -9.35 2.11
N PRO A 13 -2.63 -9.49 2.29
CA PRO A 13 -3.20 -10.60 3.05
C PRO A 13 -3.08 -11.95 2.36
N PHE A 14 -2.66 -11.97 1.09
CA PHE A 14 -2.49 -13.21 0.33
C PHE A 14 -1.07 -13.77 0.43
N ILE A 15 -0.14 -13.03 1.04
CA ILE A 15 1.21 -13.50 1.30
C ILE A 15 1.27 -13.97 2.74
N SER A 16 1.73 -15.21 2.93
CA SER A 16 1.94 -15.79 4.25
C SER A 16 3.32 -16.43 4.25
N ASP A 17 4.32 -15.72 4.74
CA ASP A 17 5.67 -16.25 4.88
C ASP A 17 6.28 -15.80 6.20
N ASP A 18 7.45 -16.37 6.51
CA ASP A 18 8.13 -16.12 7.79
C ASP A 18 8.69 -14.71 7.90
N LEU A 19 8.84 -14.01 6.79
CA LEU A 19 9.36 -12.64 6.76
C LEU A 19 8.26 -11.61 6.95
N GLY A 20 6.99 -12.07 7.00
CA GLY A 20 5.84 -11.20 7.15
C GLY A 20 5.28 -10.74 5.82
N ASN A 21 4.17 -10.03 5.90
CA ASN A 21 3.43 -9.58 4.73
C ASN A 21 3.09 -8.09 4.81
N THR A 22 3.79 -7.35 5.68
CA THR A 22 3.52 -5.93 5.92
C THR A 22 4.80 -5.13 5.70
N TRP A 23 4.67 -4.03 4.97
CA TRP A 23 5.79 -3.16 4.64
C TRP A 23 5.43 -1.72 4.94
N LEU A 24 6.44 -0.93 5.33
CA LEU A 24 6.28 0.51 5.52
C LEU A 24 6.69 1.24 4.25
N GLY A 25 5.89 2.22 3.86
CA GLY A 25 6.17 3.04 2.71
C GLY A 25 5.64 4.45 2.89
N VAL A 26 5.98 5.32 1.95
CA VAL A 26 5.50 6.70 1.90
C VAL A 26 4.71 6.89 0.62
N VAL A 27 3.52 7.47 0.73
CA VAL A 27 2.74 7.85 -0.45
C VAL A 27 3.45 9.01 -1.12
N VAL A 28 3.87 8.81 -2.37
CA VAL A 28 4.63 9.82 -3.13
C VAL A 28 3.83 10.40 -4.29
N GLY A 29 2.66 9.83 -4.58
CA GLY A 29 1.82 10.34 -5.66
C GLY A 29 0.39 9.85 -5.55
N GLU A 30 -0.50 10.56 -6.20
CA GLU A 30 -1.92 10.24 -6.21
C GLU A 30 -2.54 10.70 -7.52
N SER A 31 -3.39 9.86 -8.10
CA SER A 31 -4.28 10.25 -9.19
C SER A 31 -5.73 10.02 -8.76
N ASN A 32 -6.68 10.22 -9.68
CA ASN A 32 -8.09 9.95 -9.39
C ASN A 32 -8.34 8.48 -9.04
N VAL A 33 -7.53 7.57 -9.56
CA VAL A 33 -7.77 6.13 -9.47
C VAL A 33 -6.64 5.35 -8.82
N THR A 34 -5.47 5.97 -8.59
CA THR A 34 -4.29 5.26 -8.06
C THR A 34 -3.62 6.02 -6.94
N LEU A 35 -2.88 5.25 -6.11
CA LEU A 35 -1.91 5.78 -5.16
C LEU A 35 -0.55 5.16 -5.47
N THR A 36 0.49 5.97 -5.42
CA THR A 36 1.86 5.52 -5.63
C THR A 36 2.60 5.55 -4.30
N VAL A 37 3.23 4.44 -3.95
CA VAL A 37 3.93 4.26 -2.67
C VAL A 37 5.37 3.89 -2.93
N HIS A 38 6.28 4.56 -2.23
CA HIS A 38 7.71 4.25 -2.23
C HIS A 38 8.05 3.48 -0.97
N PHE A 39 8.63 2.29 -1.14
CA PHE A 39 9.07 1.42 -0.05
C PHE A 39 10.58 1.56 0.12
N ALA A 40 11.02 1.93 1.33
CA ALA A 40 12.42 2.19 1.58
C ALA A 40 13.29 0.94 1.62
N ASP A 41 12.72 -0.21 2.00
CA ASP A 41 13.49 -1.45 2.18
C ASP A 41 14.23 -1.88 0.91
N ASP A 42 13.54 -1.83 -0.23
CA ASP A 42 14.10 -2.24 -1.51
C ASP A 42 14.13 -1.09 -2.52
N ASN A 43 13.83 0.12 -2.07
CA ASN A 43 13.76 1.32 -2.90
C ASN A 43 12.79 1.15 -4.09
N ALA A 44 11.73 0.36 -3.88
CA ALA A 44 10.75 0.06 -4.92
C ALA A 44 9.60 1.06 -4.87
N ILE A 45 9.02 1.31 -6.05
CA ILE A 45 7.83 2.15 -6.19
C ILE A 45 6.71 1.27 -6.73
N HIS A 46 5.57 1.27 -6.03
CA HIS A 46 4.38 0.52 -6.44
C HIS A 46 3.19 1.44 -6.60
N GLU A 47 2.42 1.19 -7.64
CA GLU A 47 1.17 1.90 -7.88
C GLU A 47 0.01 0.97 -7.58
N TYR A 48 -0.91 1.44 -6.74
CA TYR A 48 -2.09 0.67 -6.34
C TYR A 48 -3.35 1.36 -6.81
N ARG A 49 -4.29 0.58 -7.34
CA ARG A 49 -5.61 1.11 -7.65
C ARG A 49 -6.37 1.38 -6.36
N LYS A 50 -6.94 2.56 -6.23
CA LYS A 50 -7.73 2.93 -5.04
C LYS A 50 -8.85 1.94 -4.78
N ALA A 51 -9.44 1.37 -5.82
CA ALA A 51 -10.53 0.41 -5.69
C ALA A 51 -10.12 -0.89 -5.00
N THR A 52 -8.82 -1.22 -4.96
CA THR A 52 -8.32 -2.43 -4.30
C THR A 52 -7.84 -2.17 -2.88
N ILE A 53 -7.69 -0.90 -2.48
CA ILE A 53 -7.19 -0.56 -1.15
C ILE A 53 -8.30 -0.74 -0.13
N ASN A 54 -8.06 -1.58 0.87
CA ASN A 54 -9.00 -1.84 1.96
C ASN A 54 -10.38 -2.34 1.48
N ASN A 55 -10.41 -3.01 0.32
CA ASN A 55 -11.65 -3.51 -0.25
C ASN A 55 -11.58 -5.04 -0.42
N PRO A 56 -12.03 -5.83 0.58
CA PRO A 56 -11.93 -7.28 0.53
C PRO A 56 -12.74 -7.94 -0.59
N ASP A 57 -13.68 -7.22 -1.21
CA ASP A 57 -14.44 -7.72 -2.34
C ASP A 57 -13.66 -7.66 -3.65
N SER A 58 -12.54 -6.95 -3.67
CA SER A 58 -11.70 -6.81 -4.85
C SER A 58 -10.66 -7.92 -4.90
N ASN A 59 -10.42 -8.48 -6.09
CA ASN A 59 -9.36 -9.48 -6.28
C ASN A 59 -8.00 -8.83 -6.05
N GLY A 60 -7.16 -9.49 -5.22
CA GLY A 60 -5.83 -9.01 -4.94
C GLY A 60 -5.81 -7.71 -4.14
N TYR A 61 -6.80 -7.52 -3.27
CA TYR A 61 -6.83 -6.30 -2.46
C TYR A 61 -5.66 -6.25 -1.49
N ILE A 62 -5.33 -5.04 -1.06
CA ILE A 62 -4.35 -4.79 -0.02
C ILE A 62 -4.98 -4.01 1.13
N ILE A 63 -4.34 -4.11 2.29
CA ILE A 63 -4.73 -3.32 3.46
C ILE A 63 -3.69 -2.22 3.62
N MET A 64 -4.15 -0.98 3.70
CA MET A 64 -3.26 0.17 3.83
C MET A 64 -3.75 1.03 4.99
N ASN A 65 -2.88 1.23 5.97
CA ASN A 65 -3.19 2.04 7.15
C ASN A 65 -2.21 3.21 7.23
N VAL A 66 -2.73 4.40 7.51
CA VAL A 66 -1.90 5.57 7.73
C VAL A 66 -1.28 5.47 9.12
N VAL A 67 0.04 5.57 9.18
CA VAL A 67 0.81 5.54 10.43
C VAL A 67 1.12 6.94 10.90
N SER A 68 1.36 7.84 9.97
CA SER A 68 1.58 9.24 10.31
C SER A 68 1.32 10.17 9.13
#